data_d6e80214f31a911ec1d2a5f2e3b8e683
#
_entry.id   d6e80214f31a911ec1d2a5f2e3b8e683
#
_cell.length_a   1.000
_cell.length_b   1.000
_cell.length_c   1.000
_cell.angle_alpha   90.00
_cell.angle_beta   90.00
_cell.angle_gamma   90.00
#
_symmetry.space_group_name_H-M   'P 1'
#
loop_
_entity.id
_entity.type
_entity.pdbx_description
1 polymer ?
#
loop_
_entity_poly.entity_id
_entity_poly.type
_entity_poly.pdbx_seq_one_letter_code
_entity_poly.pdbx_strand_id
1 'polypeptide(L)'
;PKERDVIISEMAKQIRKKYKKSVLVAGGETAGITYSSFLCQKLKLPMIYIRKKPKGFGKGKLIEGDFKSKSSSILIEDMATDGGSKIHFIKSMRKSKLSVKDIFVIFFYDIYPSAKKNIKKMNVNLNYLTSWNEILEVSPNYISNSDQIKLKEYLISIANGK
;
A
#
# COMPACT_ATOMS: atom_id res chain seq x y z
N PRO A 1 19.43 -0.55 6.52
CA PRO A 1 19.81 -1.89 6.04
C PRO A 1 19.64 -1.97 4.53
N LYS A 2 20.51 -2.72 3.86
CA LYS A 2 20.55 -2.84 2.39
C LYS A 2 19.21 -3.29 1.80
N GLU A 3 18.52 -4.22 2.46
CA GLU A 3 17.22 -4.76 2.02
C GLU A 3 16.14 -3.69 1.96
N ARG A 4 16.04 -2.84 2.99
CA ARG A 4 15.11 -1.70 2.99
C ARG A 4 15.39 -0.77 1.82
N ASP A 5 16.67 -0.48 1.55
CA ASP A 5 17.06 0.44 0.50
C ASP A 5 16.73 -0.12 -0.89
N VAL A 6 16.80 -1.44 -1.08
CA VAL A 6 16.33 -2.13 -2.29
C VAL A 6 14.81 -1.96 -2.43
N ILE A 7 14.03 -2.28 -1.41
CA ILE A 7 12.57 -2.14 -1.41
C ILE A 7 12.15 -0.71 -1.77
N ILE A 8 12.71 0.29 -1.08
CA ILE A 8 12.42 1.71 -1.33
C ILE A 8 12.82 2.12 -2.74
N SER A 9 13.94 1.60 -3.25
CA SER A 9 14.40 1.92 -4.60
C SER A 9 13.49 1.36 -5.68
N GLU A 10 13.03 0.12 -5.53
CA GLU A 10 12.11 -0.50 -6.50
C GLU A 10 10.74 0.18 -6.50
N MET A 11 10.20 0.50 -5.32
CA MET A 11 8.95 1.26 -5.22
C MET A 11 9.09 2.66 -5.81
N ALA A 12 10.21 3.34 -5.56
CA ALA A 12 10.50 4.64 -6.13
C ALA A 12 10.56 4.61 -7.67
N LYS A 13 11.15 3.56 -8.26
CA LYS A 13 11.17 3.36 -9.71
C LYS A 13 9.75 3.21 -10.28
N GLN A 14 8.90 2.39 -9.64
CA GLN A 14 7.51 2.21 -10.06
C GLN A 14 6.74 3.53 -10.00
N ILE A 15 6.88 4.30 -8.91
CA ILE A 15 6.24 5.61 -8.76
C ILE A 15 6.71 6.58 -9.85
N ARG A 16 8.03 6.69 -10.10
CA ARG A 16 8.59 7.60 -11.13
C ARG A 16 8.20 7.19 -12.55
N LYS A 17 8.06 5.90 -12.82
CA LYS A 17 7.57 5.41 -14.12
C LYS A 17 6.16 5.94 -14.41
N LYS A 18 5.30 6.01 -13.38
CA LYS A 18 3.90 6.39 -13.50
C LYS A 18 3.67 7.90 -13.30
N TYR A 19 4.42 8.50 -12.39
CA TYR A 19 4.30 9.91 -12.02
C TYR A 19 5.57 10.68 -12.37
N LYS A 20 5.60 11.26 -13.57
CA LYS A 20 6.74 12.07 -14.06
C LYS A 20 6.82 13.44 -13.39
N LYS A 21 5.67 13.98 -12.96
CA LYS A 21 5.55 15.25 -12.24
C LYS A 21 5.40 14.99 -10.74
N SER A 22 5.33 16.07 -9.96
CA SER A 22 5.09 15.99 -8.52
C SER A 22 3.73 15.33 -8.23
N VAL A 23 3.71 14.47 -7.22
CA VAL A 23 2.52 13.82 -6.67
C VAL A 23 2.60 13.87 -5.15
N LEU A 24 1.46 14.08 -4.49
CA LEU A 24 1.37 14.07 -3.03
C LEU A 24 1.35 12.62 -2.53
N VAL A 25 2.28 12.29 -1.66
CA VAL A 25 2.38 10.94 -1.07
C VAL A 25 1.62 10.91 0.24
N ALA A 26 0.69 9.99 0.37
CA ALA A 26 -0.11 9.79 1.58
C ALA A 26 0.24 8.45 2.22
N GLY A 27 0.79 8.46 3.44
CA GLY A 27 1.04 7.26 4.23
C GLY A 27 -0.17 6.86 5.06
N GLY A 28 -0.61 5.59 4.95
CA GLY A 28 -1.65 5.06 5.85
C GLY A 28 -1.07 4.73 7.24
N GLU A 29 -1.80 5.06 8.30
CA GLU A 29 -1.40 4.73 9.68
C GLU A 29 -1.45 3.20 9.87
N THR A 30 -0.37 2.51 10.30
CA THR A 30 0.87 3.01 10.91
C THR A 30 2.07 2.82 9.98
N ALA A 31 2.24 1.64 9.39
CA ALA A 31 3.43 1.26 8.63
C ALA A 31 3.61 2.08 7.35
N GLY A 32 2.51 2.43 6.67
CA GLY A 32 2.54 3.28 5.49
C GLY A 32 3.21 4.63 5.69
N ILE A 33 3.15 5.19 6.92
CA ILE A 33 3.83 6.44 7.27
C ILE A 33 5.35 6.30 7.11
N THR A 34 5.91 5.21 7.64
CA THR A 34 7.34 4.94 7.59
C THR A 34 7.84 4.82 6.15
N TYR A 35 7.17 4.00 5.32
CA TYR A 35 7.55 3.83 3.92
C TYR A 35 7.37 5.09 3.10
N SER A 36 6.31 5.86 3.35
CA SER A 36 6.09 7.16 2.73
C SER A 36 7.22 8.14 3.03
N SER A 37 7.70 8.18 4.27
CA SER A 37 8.80 9.04 4.68
C SER A 37 10.08 8.75 3.88
N PHE A 38 10.49 7.48 3.79
CA PHE A 38 11.66 7.09 3.00
C PHE A 38 11.49 7.40 1.50
N LEU A 39 10.30 7.14 0.95
CA LEU A 39 10.00 7.42 -0.46
C LEU A 39 10.02 8.92 -0.75
N CYS A 40 9.42 9.73 0.12
CA CYS A 40 9.41 11.18 -0.04
C CYS A 40 10.80 11.78 0.05
N GLN A 41 11.63 11.30 0.98
CA GLN A 41 13.03 11.70 1.06
C GLN A 41 13.79 11.38 -0.23
N LYS A 42 13.64 10.14 -0.75
CA LYS A 42 14.32 9.68 -1.96
C LYS A 42 13.84 10.39 -3.22
N LEU A 43 12.54 10.60 -3.34
CA LEU A 43 11.90 11.17 -4.53
C LEU A 43 11.73 12.70 -4.46
N LYS A 44 12.04 13.33 -3.32
CA LYS A 44 11.83 14.77 -3.07
C LYS A 44 10.35 15.15 -3.34
N LEU A 45 9.42 14.36 -2.77
CA LEU A 45 7.98 14.57 -2.92
C LEU A 45 7.35 15.05 -1.61
N PRO A 46 6.27 15.84 -1.66
CA PRO A 46 5.51 16.24 -0.48
C PRO A 46 4.80 15.05 0.13
N MET A 47 4.64 15.07 1.46
CA MET A 47 4.06 14.00 2.24
C MET A 47 2.92 14.50 3.14
N ILE A 48 1.88 13.65 3.24
CA ILE A 48 0.85 13.69 4.28
C ILE A 48 0.71 12.29 4.87
N TYR A 49 0.00 12.15 5.98
CA TYR A 49 -0.42 10.82 6.44
C TYR A 49 -1.89 10.79 6.86
N ILE A 50 -2.47 9.59 6.87
CA ILE A 50 -3.89 9.36 7.10
C ILE A 50 -4.05 8.48 8.33
N ARG A 51 -4.79 8.95 9.32
CA ARG A 51 -5.09 8.25 10.57
C ARG A 51 -6.18 7.22 10.37
N LYS A 52 -6.13 6.14 11.13
CA LYS A 52 -7.22 5.15 11.23
C LYS A 52 -8.44 5.71 11.93
N LYS A 53 -8.20 6.58 12.94
CA LYS A 53 -9.25 7.23 13.72
C LYS A 53 -8.97 8.74 13.84
N PRO A 54 -10.02 9.58 13.93
CA PRO A 54 -9.84 11.00 14.18
C PRO A 54 -9.11 11.24 15.52
N LYS A 55 -8.45 12.39 15.65
CA LYS A 55 -7.94 12.85 16.95
C LYS A 55 -9.12 13.04 17.91
N GLY A 56 -8.93 12.68 19.19
CA GLY A 56 -9.92 12.88 20.24
C GLY A 56 -10.13 14.36 20.61
N PHE A 57 -9.35 15.29 20.03
CA PHE A 57 -9.42 16.73 20.25
C PHE A 57 -9.19 17.50 18.94
N GLY A 58 -9.60 18.77 18.90
CA GLY A 58 -9.49 19.61 17.70
C GLY A 58 -10.61 19.34 16.69
N LYS A 59 -10.34 19.62 15.40
CA LYS A 59 -11.36 19.50 14.32
C LYS A 59 -11.62 18.06 13.84
N GLY A 60 -11.17 17.01 14.56
CA GLY A 60 -11.39 15.61 14.19
C GLY A 60 -10.83 15.23 12.81
N LYS A 61 -9.77 15.87 12.35
CA LYS A 61 -9.16 15.60 11.05
C LYS A 61 -8.53 14.21 11.00
N LEU A 62 -8.75 13.50 9.89
CA LEU A 62 -8.11 12.22 9.60
C LEU A 62 -6.79 12.37 8.86
N ILE A 63 -6.54 13.49 8.20
CA ILE A 63 -5.33 13.74 7.41
C ILE A 63 -4.48 14.79 8.11
N GLU A 64 -3.21 14.48 8.25
CA GLU A 64 -2.18 15.33 8.82
C GLU A 64 -1.18 15.74 7.75
N GLY A 65 -0.73 16.99 7.79
CA GLY A 65 0.15 17.61 6.80
C GLY A 65 -0.57 18.66 5.98
N ASP A 66 0.19 19.37 5.15
CA ASP A 66 -0.31 20.43 4.30
C ASP A 66 -0.51 19.97 2.85
N PHE A 67 -1.63 20.35 2.26
CA PHE A 67 -1.96 20.00 0.88
C PHE A 67 -3.02 20.94 0.28
N LYS A 68 -2.98 21.04 -1.04
CA LYS A 68 -4.00 21.79 -1.79
C LYS A 68 -5.14 20.88 -2.21
N SER A 69 -6.36 21.38 -2.18
CA SER A 69 -7.54 20.68 -2.75
C SER A 69 -7.27 20.25 -4.20
N LYS A 70 -7.78 19.09 -4.59
CA LYS A 70 -7.62 18.47 -5.91
C LYS A 70 -6.18 18.05 -6.26
N SER A 71 -5.22 18.11 -5.31
CA SER A 71 -3.87 17.58 -5.54
C SER A 71 -3.94 16.14 -5.99
N SER A 72 -3.17 15.79 -7.02
CA SER A 72 -2.93 14.40 -7.41
C SER A 72 -2.15 13.71 -6.28
N SER A 73 -2.64 12.57 -5.84
CA SER A 73 -2.11 11.87 -4.68
C SER A 73 -2.06 10.36 -4.87
N ILE A 74 -1.14 9.71 -4.19
CA ILE A 74 -0.99 8.25 -4.11
C ILE A 74 -1.05 7.80 -2.64
N LEU A 75 -1.62 6.62 -2.40
CA LEU A 75 -1.58 5.99 -1.08
C LEU A 75 -0.42 5.00 -1.02
N ILE A 76 0.38 5.08 0.03
CA ILE A 76 1.46 4.14 0.32
C ILE A 76 1.11 3.33 1.57
N GLU A 77 1.30 2.02 1.48
CA GLU A 77 1.14 1.09 2.58
C GLU A 77 2.22 -0.01 2.54
N ASP A 78 2.35 -0.76 3.62
CA ASP A 78 3.25 -1.91 3.69
C ASP A 78 2.69 -3.11 2.93
N MET A 79 1.44 -3.47 3.22
CA MET A 79 0.80 -4.63 2.62
C MET A 79 -0.69 -4.39 2.31
N ALA A 80 -1.23 -5.21 1.41
CA ALA A 80 -2.66 -5.34 1.19
C ALA A 80 -3.08 -6.80 1.33
N THR A 81 -4.10 -7.06 2.15
CA THR A 81 -4.76 -8.35 2.31
C THR A 81 -6.09 -8.35 1.53
N ASP A 82 -7.20 -8.09 2.22
CA ASP A 82 -8.56 -7.99 1.66
C ASP A 82 -8.90 -6.59 1.09
N GLY A 83 -8.03 -5.60 1.35
CA GLY A 83 -8.20 -4.21 0.91
C GLY A 83 -9.03 -3.32 1.83
N GLY A 84 -9.57 -3.83 2.94
CA GLY A 84 -10.49 -3.09 3.82
C GLY A 84 -9.93 -1.76 4.33
N SER A 85 -8.74 -1.75 4.92
CA SER A 85 -8.09 -0.53 5.42
C SER A 85 -7.79 0.48 4.30
N LYS A 86 -7.42 -0.01 3.11
CA LYS A 86 -7.13 0.82 1.93
C LYS A 86 -8.38 1.57 1.46
N ILE A 87 -9.53 0.90 1.50
CA ILE A 87 -10.83 1.52 1.19
C ILE A 87 -11.12 2.69 2.14
N HIS A 88 -10.86 2.51 3.43
CA HIS A 88 -11.04 3.56 4.43
C HIS A 88 -10.15 4.79 4.14
N PHE A 89 -8.87 4.58 3.86
CA PHE A 89 -7.93 5.66 3.54
C PHE A 89 -8.31 6.38 2.25
N ILE A 90 -8.66 5.65 1.18
CA ILE A 90 -9.12 6.26 -0.08
C ILE A 90 -10.37 7.12 0.12
N LYS A 91 -11.34 6.63 0.89
CA LYS A 91 -12.54 7.43 1.22
C LYS A 91 -12.18 8.71 1.96
N SER A 92 -11.27 8.64 2.93
CA SER A 92 -10.79 9.79 3.70
C SER A 92 -10.06 10.82 2.83
N MET A 93 -9.20 10.35 1.90
CA MET A 93 -8.52 11.21 0.93
C MET A 93 -9.53 11.93 0.04
N ARG A 94 -10.51 11.22 -0.51
CA ARG A 94 -11.55 11.81 -1.38
C ARG A 94 -12.47 12.77 -0.63
N LYS A 95 -12.83 12.46 0.63
CA LYS A 95 -13.58 13.39 1.50
C LYS A 95 -12.83 14.70 1.70
N SER A 96 -11.50 14.65 1.74
CA SER A 96 -10.62 15.82 1.79
C SER A 96 -10.32 16.44 0.42
N LYS A 97 -11.08 16.06 -0.61
CA LYS A 97 -10.96 16.56 -1.99
C LYS A 97 -9.61 16.28 -2.66
N LEU A 98 -8.91 15.21 -2.25
CA LEU A 98 -7.71 14.74 -2.94
C LEU A 98 -8.09 13.84 -4.12
N SER A 99 -7.32 13.94 -5.22
CA SER A 99 -7.45 13.07 -6.39
C SER A 99 -6.52 11.86 -6.22
N VAL A 100 -7.07 10.70 -5.89
CA VAL A 100 -6.31 9.46 -5.71
C VAL A 100 -6.70 8.43 -6.76
N LYS A 101 -5.69 7.92 -7.49
CA LYS A 101 -5.85 6.92 -8.56
C LYS A 101 -5.05 5.65 -8.33
N ASP A 102 -4.05 5.69 -7.46
CA ASP A 102 -3.13 4.59 -7.25
C ASP A 102 -2.84 4.36 -5.77
N ILE A 103 -2.74 3.08 -5.44
CA ILE A 103 -2.19 2.56 -4.18
C ILE A 103 -0.90 1.84 -4.54
N PHE A 104 0.15 2.06 -3.74
CA PHE A 104 1.40 1.31 -3.81
C PHE A 104 1.61 0.60 -2.48
N VAL A 105 1.82 -0.72 -2.54
CA VAL A 105 2.16 -1.54 -1.38
C VAL A 105 3.44 -2.33 -1.67
N ILE A 106 4.16 -2.71 -0.64
CA ILE A 106 5.33 -3.58 -0.79
C ILE A 106 4.84 -4.98 -1.11
N PHE A 107 3.89 -5.47 -0.31
CA PHE A 107 3.44 -6.85 -0.39
C PHE A 107 1.92 -6.94 -0.61
N PHE A 108 1.52 -7.74 -1.59
CA PHE A 108 0.12 -8.06 -1.81
C PHE A 108 -0.13 -9.55 -1.53
N TYR A 109 -1.04 -9.85 -0.62
CA TYR A 109 -1.37 -11.25 -0.29
C TYR A 109 -1.88 -12.03 -1.49
N ASP A 110 -2.71 -11.44 -2.33
CA ASP A 110 -3.28 -12.02 -3.56
C ASP A 110 -3.95 -13.40 -3.38
N ILE A 111 -4.39 -13.71 -2.17
CA ILE A 111 -5.08 -14.94 -1.82
C ILE A 111 -6.58 -14.72 -1.58
N TYR A 112 -7.00 -13.48 -1.38
CA TYR A 112 -8.40 -13.14 -1.15
C TYR A 112 -9.09 -12.75 -2.47
N PRO A 113 -10.06 -13.55 -2.97
CA PRO A 113 -10.70 -13.26 -4.27
C PRO A 113 -11.40 -11.91 -4.33
N SER A 114 -11.85 -11.41 -3.17
CA SER A 114 -12.52 -10.12 -3.05
C SER A 114 -11.59 -8.91 -3.11
N ALA A 115 -10.30 -9.06 -2.81
CA ALA A 115 -9.37 -7.93 -2.62
C ALA A 115 -9.26 -7.06 -3.88
N LYS A 116 -8.89 -7.65 -5.02
CA LYS A 116 -8.78 -6.93 -6.29
C LYS A 116 -10.11 -6.29 -6.71
N LYS A 117 -11.23 -7.03 -6.52
CA LYS A 117 -12.58 -6.55 -6.84
C LYS A 117 -12.96 -5.34 -5.98
N ASN A 118 -12.69 -5.39 -4.68
CA ASN A 118 -12.99 -4.31 -3.75
C ASN A 118 -12.19 -3.04 -4.05
N ILE A 119 -10.89 -3.19 -4.35
CA ILE A 119 -10.02 -2.07 -4.72
C ILE A 119 -10.48 -1.47 -6.06
N LYS A 120 -10.78 -2.32 -7.06
CA LYS A 120 -11.27 -1.86 -8.37
C LYS A 120 -12.59 -1.09 -8.28
N LYS A 121 -13.53 -1.49 -7.40
CA LYS A 121 -14.77 -0.76 -7.14
C LYS A 121 -14.53 0.68 -6.66
N MET A 122 -13.37 0.95 -6.05
CA MET A 122 -12.98 2.31 -5.64
C MET A 122 -12.37 3.13 -6.79
N ASN A 123 -12.29 2.57 -7.99
CA ASN A 123 -11.66 3.22 -9.15
C ASN A 123 -10.24 3.70 -8.82
N VAL A 124 -9.42 2.78 -8.29
CA VAL A 124 -7.99 2.95 -8.03
C VAL A 124 -7.25 1.69 -8.49
N ASN A 125 -5.99 1.86 -8.88
CA ASN A 125 -5.11 0.76 -9.24
C ASN A 125 -4.30 0.34 -8.01
N LEU A 126 -4.14 -0.96 -7.80
CA LEU A 126 -3.19 -1.52 -6.85
C LEU A 126 -1.88 -1.82 -7.57
N ASN A 127 -0.81 -1.25 -7.07
CA ASN A 127 0.55 -1.52 -7.51
C ASN A 127 1.31 -2.14 -6.33
N TYR A 128 2.08 -3.19 -6.55
CA TYR A 128 2.81 -3.89 -5.49
C TYR A 128 4.19 -4.34 -6.00
N LEU A 129 5.11 -4.61 -5.09
CA LEU A 129 6.44 -5.10 -5.45
C LEU A 129 6.46 -6.62 -5.61
N THR A 130 5.75 -7.33 -4.72
CA THR A 130 5.64 -8.79 -4.77
C THR A 130 4.35 -9.28 -4.10
N SER A 131 4.02 -10.54 -4.36
CA SER A 131 2.84 -11.23 -3.83
C SER A 131 3.20 -12.66 -3.38
N TRP A 132 2.29 -13.34 -2.67
CA TRP A 132 2.48 -14.76 -2.34
C TRP A 132 2.62 -15.64 -3.58
N ASN A 133 1.88 -15.35 -4.66
CA ASN A 133 1.98 -16.12 -5.90
C ASN A 133 3.41 -16.04 -6.48
N GLU A 134 3.98 -14.82 -6.57
CA GLU A 134 5.34 -14.63 -7.06
C GLU A 134 6.42 -15.24 -6.13
N ILE A 135 6.21 -15.17 -4.80
CA ILE A 135 7.11 -15.85 -3.85
C ILE A 135 7.03 -17.36 -4.02
N LEU A 136 5.83 -17.93 -4.19
CA LEU A 136 5.68 -19.36 -4.39
C LEU A 136 6.32 -19.86 -5.70
N GLU A 137 6.33 -19.05 -6.76
CA GLU A 137 7.01 -19.38 -8.02
C GLU A 137 8.52 -19.55 -7.84
N VAL A 138 9.16 -18.71 -7.00
CA VAL A 138 10.60 -18.78 -6.76
C VAL A 138 10.98 -19.64 -5.56
N SER A 139 10.03 -19.98 -4.71
CA SER A 139 10.25 -20.70 -3.44
C SER A 139 10.97 -22.07 -3.59
N PRO A 140 10.83 -22.84 -4.69
CA PRO A 140 11.58 -24.09 -4.86
C PRO A 140 13.11 -23.95 -4.75
N ASN A 141 13.63 -22.74 -4.98
CA ASN A 141 15.05 -22.45 -4.88
C ASN A 141 15.52 -22.16 -3.43
N TYR A 142 14.58 -22.00 -2.46
CA TYR A 142 14.88 -21.46 -1.14
C TYR A 142 14.31 -22.29 0.02
N ILE A 143 13.22 -23.03 -0.22
CA ILE A 143 12.57 -23.84 0.84
C ILE A 143 12.27 -25.25 0.33
N SER A 144 12.19 -26.21 1.26
CA SER A 144 11.90 -27.61 0.95
C SER A 144 10.51 -27.80 0.33
N ASN A 145 10.33 -28.90 -0.42
CA ASN A 145 9.02 -29.26 -0.96
C ASN A 145 7.95 -29.42 0.12
N SER A 146 8.32 -29.98 1.29
CA SER A 146 7.38 -30.14 2.40
C SER A 146 6.93 -28.79 2.97
N ASP A 147 7.83 -27.82 3.07
CA ASP A 147 7.48 -26.48 3.56
C ASP A 147 6.68 -25.68 2.54
N GLN A 148 6.92 -25.88 1.24
CA GLN A 148 6.06 -25.31 0.19
C GLN A 148 4.63 -25.81 0.29
N ILE A 149 4.44 -27.12 0.53
CA ILE A 149 3.10 -27.71 0.71
C ILE A 149 2.42 -27.09 1.92
N LYS A 150 3.09 -27.07 3.08
CA LYS A 150 2.56 -26.45 4.31
C LYS A 150 2.21 -24.98 4.10
N LEU A 151 3.05 -24.21 3.41
CA LEU A 151 2.79 -22.81 3.11
C LEU A 151 1.52 -22.66 2.24
N LYS A 152 1.38 -23.46 1.18
CA LYS A 152 0.18 -23.44 0.33
C LYS A 152 -1.09 -23.78 1.11
N GLU A 153 -1.05 -24.84 1.93
CA GLU A 153 -2.18 -25.21 2.80
C GLU A 153 -2.56 -24.10 3.78
N TYR A 154 -1.56 -23.47 4.42
CA TYR A 154 -1.79 -22.32 5.28
C TYR A 154 -2.44 -21.15 4.54
N LEU A 155 -1.94 -20.77 3.36
CA LEU A 155 -2.52 -19.69 2.56
C LEU A 155 -3.96 -19.96 2.16
N ILE A 156 -4.29 -21.22 1.80
CA ILE A 156 -5.66 -21.65 1.50
C ILE A 156 -6.54 -21.53 2.76
N SER A 157 -6.04 -21.96 3.91
CA SER A 157 -6.80 -21.90 5.17
C SER A 157 -7.20 -20.48 5.55
N ILE A 158 -6.26 -19.54 5.51
CA ILE A 158 -6.53 -18.13 5.84
C ILE A 158 -7.39 -17.43 4.78
N ALA A 159 -7.29 -17.82 3.51
CA ALA A 159 -8.16 -17.31 2.45
C ALA A 159 -9.63 -17.70 2.66
N ASN A 160 -9.87 -18.86 3.27
CA ASN A 160 -11.20 -19.40 3.58
C ASN A 160 -11.71 -18.97 4.97
N GLY A 161 -10.97 -18.15 5.71
CA GLY A 161 -11.39 -17.64 7.02
C GLY A 161 -11.31 -18.67 8.16
N LYS A 162 -10.42 -19.65 8.03
CA LYS A 162 -10.14 -20.66 9.06
C LYS A 162 -8.89 -20.33 9.86
#